data_c55134832665b6296d89fcdb9469f892
#
_entry.id   c55134832665b6296d89fcdb9469f892
#
_cell.length_a   1.000
_cell.length_b   1.000
_cell.length_c   1.000
_cell.angle_alpha   90.00
_cell.angle_beta   90.00
_cell.angle_gamma   90.00
#
_symmetry.space_group_name_H-M   'P 1'
#
loop_
_entity.id
_entity.type
_entity.pdbx_description
1 polymer ?
#
loop_
_entity_poly.entity_id
_entity_poly.type
_entity_poly.pdbx_seq_one_letter_code
_entity_poly.pdbx_strand_id
1 'polypeptide(L)'
;MIDSEKQSTSGYVVDINSESDFTAVRTDNGFSNISACYVSKSGHARLFTAVRYGKRYVLKCLKTDFRYTPVYRQALMKEFEIGLQLDHPNICRTISMEQVGNLGECIVMEYVDGETLESAVTSGKLTEDMVVKIAGQLLDAMEYMHAKRIVHRDIKPST
;
A
#
# COMPACT_ATOMS: atom_id res chain seq x y z
N MET A 1 15.19 -30.34 -33.53
CA MET A 1 14.11 -29.36 -33.39
C MET A 1 13.52 -29.56 -32.01
N ILE A 2 13.98 -28.84 -31.02
CA ILE A 2 13.50 -28.91 -29.63
C ILE A 2 12.92 -27.55 -29.35
N ASP A 3 11.60 -27.48 -29.31
CA ASP A 3 10.86 -26.31 -28.86
C ASP A 3 11.14 -26.07 -27.38
N SER A 4 11.84 -25.00 -27.09
CA SER A 4 11.97 -24.50 -25.73
C SER A 4 10.72 -23.70 -25.38
N GLU A 5 9.75 -24.36 -24.77
CA GLU A 5 8.64 -23.68 -24.08
C GLU A 5 9.20 -22.73 -23.03
N LYS A 6 9.09 -21.44 -23.30
CA LYS A 6 9.25 -20.41 -22.30
C LYS A 6 8.11 -20.54 -21.30
N GLN A 7 8.36 -21.20 -20.17
CA GLN A 7 7.46 -21.12 -19.03
C GLN A 7 7.46 -19.67 -18.52
N SER A 8 6.39 -18.96 -18.87
CA SER A 8 6.03 -17.69 -18.25
C SER A 8 5.66 -18.00 -16.80
N THR A 9 6.53 -17.65 -15.87
CA THR A 9 6.21 -17.67 -14.43
C THR A 9 5.22 -16.55 -14.12
N SER A 10 3.94 -16.81 -14.35
CA SER A 10 2.88 -15.93 -13.85
C SER A 10 2.75 -16.15 -12.35
N GLY A 11 3.16 -15.17 -11.55
CA GLY A 11 2.92 -15.20 -10.11
C GLY A 11 1.42 -15.10 -9.82
N TYR A 12 0.91 -16.00 -8.99
CA TYR A 12 -0.47 -15.99 -8.53
C TYR A 12 -0.52 -15.54 -7.08
N VAL A 13 -1.49 -14.71 -6.74
CA VAL A 13 -1.78 -14.33 -5.36
C VAL A 13 -3.12 -14.91 -4.96
N VAL A 14 -3.14 -15.52 -3.79
CA VAL A 14 -4.36 -15.98 -3.15
C VAL A 14 -4.75 -14.96 -2.09
N ASP A 15 -5.90 -14.32 -2.22
CA ASP A 15 -6.47 -13.44 -1.21
C ASP A 15 -7.16 -14.29 -0.14
N ILE A 16 -6.46 -14.50 0.99
CA ILE A 16 -6.93 -15.33 2.11
C ILE A 16 -7.93 -14.64 3.04
N ASN A 17 -8.26 -13.37 2.79
CA ASN A 17 -9.11 -12.58 3.69
C ASN A 17 -10.56 -12.38 3.20
N SER A 18 -10.92 -12.88 2.04
CA SER A 18 -12.32 -12.93 1.60
C SER A 18 -12.80 -14.36 1.65
N GLU A 19 -13.81 -14.65 2.44
CA GLU A 19 -14.41 -15.98 2.57
C GLU A 19 -15.03 -16.52 1.25
N SER A 20 -14.99 -15.75 0.17
CA SER A 20 -15.61 -16.13 -1.11
C SER A 20 -14.71 -16.13 -2.34
N ASP A 21 -13.46 -15.63 -2.30
CA ASP A 21 -12.68 -15.51 -3.53
C ASP A 21 -11.21 -15.90 -3.37
N PHE A 22 -10.93 -17.17 -3.58
CA PHE A 22 -9.61 -17.61 -4.02
C PHE A 22 -9.40 -17.19 -5.47
N THR A 23 -9.26 -15.89 -5.72
CA THR A 23 -9.00 -15.41 -7.06
C THR A 23 -7.50 -15.30 -7.26
N ALA A 24 -6.94 -16.19 -8.04
CA ALA A 24 -5.55 -16.09 -8.48
C ALA A 24 -5.38 -14.82 -9.33
N VAL A 25 -4.56 -13.88 -8.88
CA VAL A 25 -4.31 -12.62 -9.58
C VAL A 25 -3.13 -12.75 -10.51
N ARG A 26 -3.35 -12.55 -11.80
CA ARG A 26 -2.28 -12.43 -12.81
C ARG A 26 -1.65 -11.05 -12.74
N THR A 27 -0.33 -11.00 -12.73
CA THR A 27 0.43 -9.75 -12.66
C THR A 27 0.99 -9.42 -14.03
N ASP A 28 0.38 -8.47 -14.72
CA ASP A 28 0.78 -8.12 -16.09
C ASP A 28 1.90 -7.07 -16.14
N ASN A 29 2.19 -6.36 -15.02
CA ASN A 29 3.20 -5.29 -14.95
C ASN A 29 4.51 -5.71 -14.26
N GLY A 30 4.87 -6.99 -14.33
CA GLY A 30 6.12 -7.50 -13.75
C GLY A 30 6.14 -7.62 -12.23
N PHE A 31 5.02 -7.41 -11.56
CA PHE A 31 4.89 -7.71 -10.14
C PHE A 31 4.72 -9.21 -9.92
N SER A 32 5.40 -9.73 -8.91
CA SER A 32 5.32 -11.11 -8.44
C SER A 32 5.15 -11.16 -6.93
N ASN A 33 4.88 -12.35 -6.38
CA ASN A 33 4.72 -12.56 -4.93
C ASN A 33 3.73 -11.57 -4.29
N ILE A 34 2.62 -11.29 -4.99
CA ILE A 34 1.58 -10.41 -4.48
C ILE A 34 0.85 -11.13 -3.36
N SER A 35 0.78 -10.52 -2.19
CA SER A 35 0.14 -11.05 -1.00
C SER A 35 -0.66 -9.97 -0.29
N ALA A 36 -1.90 -10.27 0.10
CA ALA A 36 -2.69 -9.33 0.87
C ALA A 36 -2.02 -9.08 2.23
N CYS A 37 -1.80 -7.80 2.57
CA CYS A 37 -1.23 -7.42 3.86
C CYS A 37 -2.22 -6.69 4.76
N TYR A 38 -3.21 -6.04 4.19
CA TYR A 38 -4.24 -5.36 4.96
C TYR A 38 -5.53 -5.18 4.16
N VAL A 39 -6.65 -5.46 4.81
CA VAL A 39 -8.00 -5.18 4.30
C VAL A 39 -8.74 -4.38 5.37
N SER A 40 -9.05 -3.12 5.07
CA SER A 40 -9.85 -2.31 6.00
C SER A 40 -11.24 -2.92 6.17
N LYS A 41 -11.67 -3.13 7.42
CA LYS A 41 -13.03 -3.65 7.71
C LYS A 41 -14.11 -2.67 7.25
N SER A 42 -13.91 -1.38 7.46
CA SER A 42 -14.86 -0.30 7.14
C SER A 42 -14.49 0.52 5.92
N GLY A 43 -13.26 0.39 5.40
CA GLY A 43 -12.77 1.17 4.28
C GLY A 43 -12.99 0.51 2.92
N HIS A 44 -12.71 1.26 1.86
CA HIS A 44 -12.94 0.86 0.48
C HIS A 44 -11.67 0.31 -0.20
N ALA A 45 -10.51 0.39 0.48
CA ALA A 45 -9.21 0.00 -0.05
C ALA A 45 -8.70 -1.33 0.52
N ARG A 46 -7.84 -1.99 -0.26
CA ARG A 46 -7.03 -3.15 0.11
C ARG A 46 -5.57 -2.83 -0.16
N LEU A 47 -4.68 -3.36 0.69
CA LEU A 47 -3.24 -3.27 0.52
C LEU A 47 -2.66 -4.66 0.26
N PHE A 48 -1.74 -4.72 -0.69
CA PHE A 48 -0.96 -5.90 -1.01
C PHE A 48 0.52 -5.58 -0.95
N THR A 49 1.34 -6.53 -0.53
CA THR A 49 2.77 -6.50 -0.81
C THR A 49 3.04 -7.17 -2.14
N ALA A 50 4.03 -6.68 -2.87
CA ALA A 50 4.44 -7.26 -4.15
C ALA A 50 5.94 -7.08 -4.35
N VAL A 51 6.53 -7.89 -5.23
CA VAL A 51 7.94 -7.80 -5.61
C VAL A 51 8.05 -7.46 -7.09
N ARG A 52 8.90 -6.49 -7.44
CA ARG A 52 9.29 -6.17 -8.83
C ARG A 52 10.77 -5.81 -8.88
N TYR A 53 11.52 -6.45 -9.78
CA TYR A 53 12.98 -6.27 -9.90
C TYR A 53 13.74 -6.47 -8.58
N GLY A 54 13.33 -7.46 -7.78
CA GLY A 54 13.94 -7.77 -6.49
C GLY A 54 13.62 -6.79 -5.36
N LYS A 55 12.81 -5.76 -5.58
CA LYS A 55 12.35 -4.82 -4.55
C LYS A 55 10.91 -5.08 -4.15
N ARG A 56 10.62 -4.90 -2.85
CA ARG A 56 9.25 -4.95 -2.31
C ARG A 56 8.55 -3.61 -2.48
N TYR A 57 7.25 -3.68 -2.75
CA TYR A 57 6.34 -2.55 -2.89
C TYR A 57 5.04 -2.84 -2.16
N VAL A 58 4.29 -1.79 -1.88
CA VAL A 58 2.89 -1.88 -1.45
C VAL A 58 2.02 -1.44 -2.62
N LEU A 59 0.99 -2.22 -2.90
CA LEU A 59 -0.05 -1.90 -3.89
C LEU A 59 -1.33 -1.57 -3.13
N LYS A 60 -1.83 -0.34 -3.28
CA LYS A 60 -3.10 0.09 -2.72
C LYS A 60 -4.15 0.16 -3.82
N CYS A 61 -5.19 -0.63 -3.72
CA CYS A 61 -6.29 -0.66 -4.69
C CYS A 61 -7.65 -0.66 -4.02
N LEU A 62 -8.70 -0.41 -4.78
CA LEU A 62 -10.08 -0.51 -4.30
C LEU A 62 -10.48 -1.98 -4.14
N LYS A 63 -11.32 -2.27 -3.15
CA LYS A 63 -12.03 -3.53 -3.08
C LYS A 63 -12.90 -3.70 -4.34
N THR A 64 -13.17 -4.95 -4.72
CA THR A 64 -13.88 -5.31 -5.95
C THR A 64 -15.21 -4.57 -6.07
N ASP A 65 -15.99 -4.48 -4.99
CA ASP A 65 -17.31 -3.85 -4.97
C ASP A 65 -17.28 -2.34 -5.24
N PHE A 66 -16.15 -1.68 -4.99
CA PHE A 66 -16.01 -0.22 -5.12
C PHE A 66 -15.24 0.20 -6.37
N ARG A 67 -14.61 -0.75 -7.06
CA ARG A 67 -13.72 -0.52 -8.20
C ARG A 67 -14.38 0.23 -9.35
N TYR A 68 -15.67 0.01 -9.58
CA TYR A 68 -16.40 0.61 -10.68
C TYR A 68 -17.21 1.84 -10.27
N THR A 69 -17.19 2.21 -9.00
CA THR A 69 -17.92 3.36 -8.48
C THR A 69 -17.09 4.64 -8.66
N PRO A 70 -17.57 5.62 -9.45
CA PRO A 70 -16.77 6.80 -9.82
C PRO A 70 -16.22 7.59 -8.64
N VAL A 71 -17.02 7.76 -7.57
CA VAL A 71 -16.59 8.52 -6.38
C VAL A 71 -15.37 7.92 -5.70
N TYR A 72 -15.29 6.59 -5.62
CA TYR A 72 -14.14 5.92 -4.98
C TYR A 72 -12.92 5.91 -5.90
N ARG A 73 -13.10 5.79 -7.20
CA ARG A 73 -12.01 5.92 -8.17
C ARG A 73 -11.42 7.33 -8.14
N GLN A 74 -12.25 8.36 -8.10
CA GLN A 74 -11.79 9.74 -7.98
C GLN A 74 -11.05 9.98 -6.66
N ALA A 75 -11.52 9.39 -5.55
CA ALA A 75 -10.84 9.49 -4.28
C ALA A 75 -9.45 8.82 -4.31
N LEU A 76 -9.33 7.63 -4.93
CA LEU A 76 -8.05 6.94 -5.10
C LEU A 76 -7.10 7.76 -5.99
N MET A 77 -7.59 8.31 -7.09
CA MET A 77 -6.80 9.18 -7.99
C MET A 77 -6.31 10.42 -7.26
N LYS A 78 -7.18 11.08 -6.50
CA LYS A 78 -6.80 12.27 -5.72
C LYS A 78 -5.76 11.94 -4.64
N GLU A 79 -5.88 10.80 -3.99
CA GLU A 79 -4.87 10.32 -3.04
C GLU A 79 -3.51 10.14 -3.73
N PHE A 80 -3.50 9.53 -4.91
CA PHE A 80 -2.30 9.36 -5.72
C PHE A 80 -1.67 10.71 -6.10
N GLU A 81 -2.45 11.66 -6.62
CA GLU A 81 -1.98 12.99 -7.01
C GLU A 81 -1.36 13.75 -5.82
N ILE A 82 -1.98 13.65 -4.64
CA ILE A 82 -1.43 14.23 -3.41
C ILE A 82 -0.14 13.52 -3.01
N GLY A 83 -0.13 12.20 -3.02
CA GLY A 83 1.04 11.40 -2.65
C GLY A 83 2.27 11.69 -3.50
N LEU A 84 2.10 11.93 -4.80
CA LEU A 84 3.19 12.31 -5.70
C LEU A 84 3.86 13.65 -5.35
N GLN A 85 3.17 14.53 -4.64
CA GLN A 85 3.71 15.83 -4.22
C GLN A 85 4.50 15.75 -2.91
N LEU A 86 4.46 14.59 -2.24
CA LEU A 86 5.08 14.38 -0.94
C LEU A 86 6.41 13.63 -1.11
N ASP A 87 7.50 14.29 -0.72
CA ASP A 87 8.84 13.71 -0.67
C ASP A 87 9.47 14.10 0.68
N HIS A 88 9.38 13.20 1.65
CA HIS A 88 9.81 13.47 3.02
C HIS A 88 10.23 12.14 3.68
N PRO A 89 11.32 12.11 4.48
CA PRO A 89 11.84 10.86 5.05
C PRO A 89 10.87 10.13 5.99
N ASN A 90 9.91 10.86 6.59
CA ASN A 90 8.92 10.29 7.51
C ASN A 90 7.53 10.12 6.86
N ILE A 91 7.43 10.17 5.54
CA ILE A 91 6.19 9.93 4.78
C ILE A 91 6.44 8.82 3.78
N CYS A 92 5.59 7.79 3.80
CA CYS A 92 5.63 6.70 2.83
C CYS A 92 5.48 7.23 1.40
N ARG A 93 6.43 6.89 0.54
CA ARG A 93 6.55 7.45 -0.81
C ARG A 93 5.55 6.81 -1.76
N THR A 94 4.80 7.64 -2.47
CA THR A 94 4.00 7.25 -3.63
C THR A 94 4.88 7.23 -4.88
N ILE A 95 4.82 6.16 -5.67
CA ILE A 95 5.72 5.94 -6.81
C ILE A 95 5.00 6.12 -8.13
N SER A 96 3.91 5.37 -8.34
CA SER A 96 3.14 5.37 -9.59
C SER A 96 1.71 4.93 -9.35
N MET A 97 0.86 5.09 -10.36
CA MET A 97 -0.43 4.42 -10.45
C MET A 97 -0.40 3.49 -11.65
N GLU A 98 -0.73 2.23 -11.45
CA GLU A 98 -0.60 1.19 -12.47
C GLU A 98 -1.81 0.26 -12.47
N GLN A 99 -2.13 -0.26 -13.64
CA GLN A 99 -3.09 -1.34 -13.79
C GLN A 99 -2.39 -2.66 -13.46
N VAL A 100 -2.80 -3.35 -12.39
CA VAL A 100 -2.16 -4.59 -11.94
C VAL A 100 -3.16 -5.75 -12.03
N GLY A 101 -3.09 -6.51 -13.11
CA GLY A 101 -3.91 -7.70 -13.35
C GLY A 101 -5.36 -7.54 -12.90
N ASN A 102 -5.87 -8.49 -12.14
CA ASN A 102 -7.23 -8.46 -11.61
C ASN A 102 -7.42 -7.51 -10.42
N LEU A 103 -6.36 -6.90 -9.87
CA LEU A 103 -6.48 -5.90 -8.81
C LEU A 103 -7.06 -4.58 -9.33
N GLY A 104 -6.88 -4.32 -10.63
CA GLY A 104 -7.29 -3.06 -11.25
C GLY A 104 -6.27 -1.94 -11.03
N GLU A 105 -6.75 -0.70 -10.95
CA GLU A 105 -5.91 0.47 -10.70
C GLU A 105 -5.35 0.42 -9.27
N CYS A 106 -4.02 0.43 -9.17
CA CYS A 106 -3.29 0.38 -7.90
C CYS A 106 -2.35 1.58 -7.78
N ILE A 107 -2.34 2.22 -6.62
CA ILE A 107 -1.24 3.10 -6.24
C ILE A 107 -0.07 2.21 -5.82
N VAL A 108 1.05 2.34 -6.49
CA VAL A 108 2.32 1.70 -6.11
C VAL A 108 3.04 2.60 -5.11
N MET A 109 3.36 2.05 -3.96
CA MET A 109 4.02 2.76 -2.86
C MET A 109 5.29 2.03 -2.45
N GLU A 110 6.20 2.72 -1.81
CA GLU A 110 7.36 2.06 -1.19
C GLU A 110 6.88 1.09 -0.10
N TYR A 111 7.65 0.01 0.05
CA TYR A 111 7.47 -0.91 1.17
C TYR A 111 8.31 -0.41 2.35
N VAL A 112 7.67 -0.14 3.46
CA VAL A 112 8.33 0.20 4.73
C VAL A 112 8.49 -1.07 5.55
N ASP A 113 9.74 -1.45 5.80
CA ASP A 113 10.06 -2.62 6.61
C ASP A 113 10.00 -2.26 8.10
N GLY A 114 8.96 -2.74 8.78
CA GLY A 114 8.75 -2.41 10.18
C GLY A 114 7.37 -2.85 10.67
N GLU A 115 7.04 -2.39 11.85
CA GLU A 115 5.73 -2.62 12.48
C GLU A 115 4.98 -1.30 12.70
N THR A 116 3.66 -1.38 12.83
CA THR A 116 2.84 -0.20 13.17
C THR A 116 3.09 0.22 14.61
N LEU A 117 2.83 1.50 14.91
CA LEU A 117 2.91 2.01 16.28
C LEU A 117 1.93 1.27 17.21
N GLU A 118 0.76 0.88 16.72
CA GLU A 118 -0.21 0.07 17.47
C GLU A 118 0.38 -1.29 17.88
N SER A 119 1.08 -1.97 16.98
CA SER A 119 1.77 -3.23 17.26
C SER A 119 2.88 -3.04 18.30
N ALA A 120 3.69 -1.99 18.18
CA ALA A 120 4.76 -1.68 19.09
C ALA A 120 4.24 -1.34 20.50
N VAL A 121 3.12 -0.61 20.61
CA VAL A 121 2.43 -0.35 21.89
C VAL A 121 1.93 -1.65 22.51
N THR A 122 1.20 -2.45 21.74
CA THR A 122 0.59 -3.69 22.22
C THR A 122 1.62 -4.71 22.70
N SER A 123 2.77 -4.76 22.03
CA SER A 123 3.89 -5.66 22.39
C SER A 123 4.80 -5.13 23.50
N GLY A 124 4.53 -3.93 24.03
CA GLY A 124 5.33 -3.32 25.11
C GLY A 124 6.78 -2.96 24.71
N LYS A 125 7.03 -2.75 23.41
CA LYS A 125 8.37 -2.45 22.90
C LYS A 125 8.76 -0.98 22.99
N LEU A 126 7.82 -0.07 23.26
CA LEU A 126 8.07 1.36 23.28
C LEU A 126 8.75 1.80 24.59
N THR A 127 9.84 2.52 24.45
CA THR A 127 10.47 3.28 25.52
C THR A 127 10.07 4.76 25.41
N GLU A 128 10.27 5.53 26.50
CA GLU A 128 10.00 6.99 26.50
C GLU A 128 10.80 7.70 25.40
N ASP A 129 12.07 7.35 25.23
CA ASP A 129 12.92 7.93 24.17
C ASP A 129 12.39 7.63 22.77
N MET A 130 11.89 6.41 22.55
CA MET A 130 11.27 6.05 21.27
C MET A 130 9.99 6.85 21.01
N VAL A 131 9.17 7.06 22.04
CA VAL A 131 7.94 7.86 21.92
C VAL A 131 8.27 9.29 21.54
N VAL A 132 9.24 9.92 22.22
CA VAL A 132 9.70 11.29 21.91
C VAL A 132 10.22 11.38 20.48
N LYS A 133 11.03 10.41 20.05
CA LYS A 133 11.57 10.37 18.69
C LYS A 133 10.46 10.23 17.64
N ILE A 134 9.51 9.30 17.84
CA ILE A 134 8.38 9.09 16.93
C ILE A 134 7.51 10.35 16.86
N ALA A 135 7.21 10.96 18.00
CA ALA A 135 6.45 12.22 18.05
C ALA A 135 7.13 13.32 17.26
N GLY A 136 8.45 13.49 17.42
CA GLY A 136 9.24 14.46 16.66
C GLY A 136 9.17 14.20 15.15
N GLN A 137 9.36 12.96 14.72
CA GLN A 137 9.28 12.58 13.30
C GLN A 137 7.88 12.80 12.71
N LEU A 138 6.83 12.55 13.50
CA LEU A 138 5.45 12.78 13.09
C LEU A 138 5.16 14.28 12.92
N LEU A 139 5.60 15.10 13.88
CA LEU A 139 5.43 16.56 13.82
C LEU A 139 6.16 17.16 12.62
N ASP A 140 7.37 16.71 12.34
CA ASP A 140 8.17 17.11 11.19
C ASP A 140 7.45 16.80 9.85
N ALA A 141 6.90 15.58 9.72
CA ALA A 141 6.09 15.21 8.58
C ALA A 141 4.80 16.05 8.45
N MET A 142 4.15 16.33 9.57
CA MET A 142 2.94 17.18 9.60
C MET A 142 3.25 18.61 9.19
N GLU A 143 4.34 19.21 9.70
CA GLU A 143 4.78 20.55 9.32
C GLU A 143 5.02 20.65 7.82
N TYR A 144 5.74 19.66 7.25
CA TYR A 144 5.97 19.58 5.81
C TYR A 144 4.66 19.52 4.99
N MET A 145 3.70 18.68 5.41
CA MET A 145 2.40 18.58 4.76
C MET A 145 1.60 19.88 4.86
N HIS A 146 1.58 20.51 6.06
CA HIS A 146 0.84 21.75 6.29
C HIS A 146 1.41 22.91 5.48
N ALA A 147 2.74 23.01 5.32
CA ALA A 147 3.38 23.97 4.43
C ALA A 147 2.89 23.83 2.97
N LYS A 148 2.53 22.62 2.56
CA LYS A 148 1.89 22.33 1.25
C LYS A 148 0.37 22.45 1.26
N ARG A 149 -0.24 22.90 2.37
CA ARG A 149 -1.70 23.00 2.57
C ARG A 149 -2.41 21.65 2.49
N ILE A 150 -1.72 20.57 2.85
CA ILE A 150 -2.24 19.21 2.90
C ILE A 150 -2.47 18.83 4.37
N VAL A 151 -3.67 18.32 4.70
CA VAL A 151 -4.03 17.84 6.03
C VAL A 151 -4.35 16.36 5.93
N HIS A 152 -3.73 15.54 6.78
CA HIS A 152 -3.87 14.07 6.74
C HIS A 152 -5.29 13.57 7.12
N ARG A 153 -5.90 14.12 8.18
CA ARG A 153 -7.26 13.84 8.68
C ARG A 153 -7.51 12.47 9.30
N ASP A 154 -6.55 11.55 9.28
CA ASP A 154 -6.71 10.17 9.80
C ASP A 154 -5.41 9.63 10.40
N ILE A 155 -4.71 10.46 11.20
CA ILE A 155 -3.51 10.01 11.91
C ILE A 155 -3.94 9.13 13.09
N LYS A 156 -3.46 7.90 13.12
CA LYS A 156 -3.74 6.92 14.17
C LYS A 156 -2.60 5.92 14.31
N PRO A 157 -2.46 5.23 15.46
CA PRO A 157 -1.35 4.30 15.69
C PRO A 157 -1.29 3.11 14.72
N SER A 158 -2.40 2.79 14.07
CA SER A 158 -2.49 1.71 13.06
C SER A 158 -2.21 2.16 11.63
N THR A 159 -1.90 3.44 11.45
CA THR A 159 -1.59 3.98 10.12
C THR A 159 -0.20 3.59 9.69
#